data_3de071ab824bde63ed81468145babc52
#
_entry.id   3de071ab824bde63ed81468145babc52
#
_cell.length_a   1.000
_cell.length_b   1.000
_cell.length_c   1.000
_cell.angle_alpha   90.00
_cell.angle_beta   90.00
_cell.angle_gamma   90.00
#
_symmetry.space_group_name_H-M   'P 1'
#
loop_
_entity.id
_entity.type
_entity.pdbx_description
1 polymer ?
#
loop_
_entity_poly.entity_id
_entity_poly.type
_entity_poly.pdbx_seq_one_letter_code
_entity_poly.pdbx_strand_id
1 'polypeptide(L)'
;LTSFKTAILFVEKAGFNLHDTMIYQRTCAFPDVVRYYQDFEYMFVFSKGKPKTVNLLRQMKTEGSLKRQKNKTGVGGERQTEGSLKRIDGTNAFLRKEKARQDETRVKSNVWELPRGNQNSTKDKIAFQHPAIFPEQLANDHIISWSNENDLIYDCFMGSGTTAKMAMLNNRKYIGSEISEEYCKIIETRIKECGGLFFNSFQTELSNEAGT
;
A
#
# COMPACT_ATOMS: atom_id res chain seq x y z
N LEU A 1 20.09 -6.75 -3.57
CA LEU A 1 20.69 -6.44 -2.26
C LEU A 1 20.34 -5.05 -1.73
N THR A 2 20.07 -4.04 -2.59
CA THR A 2 19.80 -2.65 -2.16
C THR A 2 18.58 -2.57 -1.26
N SER A 3 17.46 -3.18 -1.64
CA SER A 3 16.22 -3.16 -0.84
C SER A 3 16.41 -3.71 0.58
N PHE A 4 17.12 -4.84 0.70
CA PHE A 4 17.40 -5.44 2.01
C PHE A 4 18.38 -4.60 2.85
N LYS A 5 19.40 -4.00 2.23
CA LYS A 5 20.32 -3.08 2.93
C LYS A 5 19.56 -1.88 3.46
N THR A 6 18.63 -1.33 2.67
CA THR A 6 17.77 -0.23 3.10
C THR A 6 16.90 -0.66 4.28
N ALA A 7 16.27 -1.83 4.20
CA ALA A 7 15.45 -2.34 5.29
C ALA A 7 16.25 -2.52 6.60
N ILE A 8 17.45 -3.09 6.51
CA ILE A 8 18.36 -3.25 7.66
C ILE A 8 18.74 -1.86 8.24
N LEU A 9 19.07 -0.90 7.38
CA LEU A 9 19.41 0.46 7.81
C LEU A 9 18.27 1.11 8.60
N PHE A 10 17.02 0.95 8.13
CA PHE A 10 15.85 1.50 8.81
C PHE A 10 15.65 0.88 10.19
N VAL A 11 15.88 -0.42 10.33
CA VAL A 11 15.75 -1.12 11.62
C VAL A 11 16.91 -0.78 12.54
N GLU A 12 18.13 -0.98 12.09
CA GLU A 12 19.32 -0.90 12.96
C GLU A 12 19.78 0.53 13.26
N LYS A 13 19.65 1.44 12.29
CA LYS A 13 20.16 2.80 12.42
C LYS A 13 19.08 3.84 12.71
N ALA A 14 17.90 3.68 12.09
CA ALA A 14 16.80 4.61 12.27
C ALA A 14 15.82 4.20 13.38
N GLY A 15 15.97 2.99 13.94
CA GLY A 15 15.17 2.50 15.08
C GLY A 15 13.70 2.22 14.74
N PHE A 16 13.41 1.86 13.49
CA PHE A 16 12.09 1.41 13.10
C PHE A 16 11.90 -0.08 13.36
N ASN A 17 10.65 -0.48 13.59
CA ASN A 17 10.24 -1.88 13.56
C ASN A 17 9.78 -2.24 12.14
N LEU A 18 10.25 -3.35 11.60
CA LEU A 18 9.68 -3.91 10.39
C LEU A 18 8.33 -4.55 10.74
N HIS A 19 7.24 -3.94 10.25
CA HIS A 19 5.89 -4.41 10.52
C HIS A 19 5.43 -5.45 9.49
N ASP A 20 5.65 -5.20 8.21
CA ASP A 20 5.28 -6.14 7.13
C ASP A 20 6.30 -6.07 5.99
N THR A 21 6.45 -7.19 5.30
CA THR A 21 7.20 -7.31 4.05
C THR A 21 6.23 -7.72 2.96
N MET A 22 6.02 -6.81 2.03
CA MET A 22 5.05 -6.97 0.96
C MET A 22 5.74 -7.02 -0.40
N ILE A 23 5.03 -7.49 -1.40
CA ILE A 23 5.49 -7.57 -2.77
C ILE A 23 4.51 -6.84 -3.67
N TYR A 24 5.01 -5.89 -4.45
CA TYR A 24 4.32 -5.35 -5.60
C TYR A 24 4.71 -6.17 -6.82
N GLN A 25 3.80 -6.99 -7.33
CA GLN A 25 3.97 -7.76 -8.55
C GLN A 25 3.52 -6.93 -9.74
N ARG A 26 4.45 -6.76 -10.69
CA ARG A 26 4.24 -5.99 -11.91
C ARG A 26 3.86 -6.93 -13.04
N THR A 27 2.84 -6.60 -13.79
CA THR A 27 2.60 -7.27 -15.08
C THR A 27 3.51 -6.66 -16.15
N CYS A 28 4.00 -7.47 -17.08
CA CYS A 28 4.88 -7.06 -18.19
C CYS A 28 6.31 -6.66 -17.77
N ALA A 29 7.13 -7.63 -17.39
CA ALA A 29 8.56 -7.45 -17.30
C ALA A 29 9.21 -7.57 -18.69
N PHE A 30 10.29 -6.82 -18.93
CA PHE A 30 11.10 -6.99 -20.14
C PHE A 30 12.00 -8.23 -20.00
N PRO A 31 12.16 -9.03 -21.08
CA PRO A 31 13.02 -10.18 -21.05
C PRO A 31 14.49 -9.79 -20.80
N ASP A 32 15.16 -10.60 -19.96
CA ASP A 32 16.60 -10.53 -19.74
C ASP A 32 17.22 -11.83 -20.29
N VAL A 33 18.37 -11.74 -20.89
CA VAL A 33 19.02 -12.91 -21.53
C VAL A 33 19.88 -13.74 -20.58
N VAL A 34 20.16 -13.21 -19.37
CA VAL A 34 21.10 -13.83 -18.41
C VAL A 34 20.46 -14.15 -17.06
N ARG A 35 19.23 -13.77 -16.82
CA ARG A 35 18.49 -14.02 -15.56
C ARG A 35 16.99 -14.07 -15.79
N TYR A 36 16.28 -14.61 -14.82
CA TYR A 36 14.82 -14.55 -14.81
C TYR A 36 14.31 -13.10 -14.71
N TYR A 37 13.15 -12.83 -15.30
CA TYR A 37 12.51 -11.54 -15.22
C TYR A 37 12.24 -11.14 -13.78
N GLN A 38 12.61 -9.92 -13.44
CA GLN A 38 12.22 -9.35 -12.16
C GLN A 38 10.88 -8.66 -12.33
N ASP A 39 9.81 -9.37 -12.04
CA ASP A 39 8.42 -8.91 -12.18
C ASP A 39 7.83 -8.37 -10.87
N PHE A 40 8.65 -8.20 -9.86
CA PHE A 40 8.20 -7.71 -8.56
C PHE A 40 9.17 -6.69 -7.94
N GLU A 41 8.63 -5.92 -7.00
CA GLU A 41 9.38 -5.02 -6.13
C GLU A 41 9.01 -5.27 -4.67
N TYR A 42 10.00 -5.17 -3.76
CA TYR A 42 9.75 -5.25 -2.32
C TYR A 42 9.14 -3.95 -1.81
N MET A 43 8.14 -4.08 -0.95
CA MET A 43 7.55 -2.98 -0.19
C MET A 43 7.71 -3.31 1.29
N PHE A 44 8.43 -2.49 2.02
CA PHE A 44 8.62 -2.67 3.46
C PHE A 44 7.75 -1.69 4.21
N VAL A 45 6.94 -2.19 5.14
CA VAL A 45 6.15 -1.36 6.04
C VAL A 45 6.87 -1.26 7.37
N PHE A 46 7.26 -0.06 7.72
CA PHE A 46 7.94 0.23 8.96
C PHE A 46 7.07 1.02 9.92
N SER A 47 7.29 0.86 11.22
CA SER A 47 6.61 1.63 12.24
C SER A 47 7.57 2.09 13.35
N LYS A 48 7.32 3.26 13.93
CA LYS A 48 7.91 3.67 15.20
C LYS A 48 7.03 3.17 16.34
N GLY A 49 7.49 2.14 17.05
CA GLY A 49 6.66 1.43 18.02
C GLY A 49 5.58 0.56 17.36
N LYS A 50 4.42 0.43 18.00
CA LYS A 50 3.28 -0.28 17.40
C LYS A 50 2.62 0.61 16.35
N PRO A 51 2.20 0.05 15.18
CA PRO A 51 1.42 0.80 14.21
C PRO A 51 0.16 1.38 14.85
N LYS A 52 -0.09 2.67 14.64
CA LYS A 52 -1.28 3.34 15.19
C LYS A 52 -2.54 2.99 14.39
N THR A 53 -2.39 2.76 13.10
CA THR A 53 -3.47 2.48 12.16
C THR A 53 -3.14 1.23 11.36
N VAL A 54 -4.08 0.30 11.29
CA VAL A 54 -3.99 -0.92 10.48
C VAL A 54 -5.37 -1.21 9.89
N ASN A 55 -5.63 -0.75 8.68
CA ASN A 55 -6.88 -0.95 7.95
C ASN A 55 -6.65 -1.96 6.83
N LEU A 56 -6.61 -3.25 7.17
CA LEU A 56 -6.32 -4.30 6.21
C LEU A 56 -7.41 -4.37 5.12
N LEU A 57 -6.99 -4.20 3.89
CA LEU A 57 -7.86 -4.31 2.72
C LEU A 57 -8.42 -5.72 2.60
N ARG A 58 -9.66 -5.80 2.14
CA ARG A 58 -10.36 -7.07 1.92
C ARG A 58 -10.65 -7.28 0.44
N GLN A 59 -10.63 -8.52 0.02
CA GLN A 59 -10.97 -8.93 -1.35
C GLN A 59 -11.98 -10.07 -1.32
N MET A 60 -12.75 -10.21 -2.39
CA MET A 60 -13.69 -11.33 -2.54
C MET A 60 -12.95 -12.67 -2.52
N LYS A 61 -13.54 -13.66 -1.89
CA LYS A 61 -13.04 -15.03 -1.96
C LYS A 61 -13.34 -15.61 -3.34
N THR A 62 -12.46 -16.46 -3.83
CA THR A 62 -12.71 -17.21 -5.06
C THR A 62 -13.88 -18.17 -4.86
N GLU A 63 -14.60 -18.49 -5.96
CA GLU A 63 -15.70 -19.47 -5.91
C GLU A 63 -15.31 -20.80 -5.27
N GLY A 64 -14.10 -21.30 -5.58
CA GLY A 64 -13.58 -22.51 -4.98
C GLY A 64 -13.40 -22.41 -3.47
N SER A 65 -13.01 -21.23 -2.98
CA SER A 65 -12.88 -20.95 -1.55
C SER A 65 -14.26 -20.91 -0.88
N LEU A 66 -15.24 -20.28 -1.51
CA LEU A 66 -16.63 -20.22 -1.03
C LEU A 66 -17.30 -21.61 -1.02
N LYS A 67 -17.10 -22.41 -2.08
CA LYS A 67 -17.56 -23.79 -2.13
C LYS A 67 -16.98 -24.65 -1.00
N ARG A 68 -15.67 -24.54 -0.74
CA ARG A 68 -15.01 -25.24 0.38
C ARG A 68 -15.57 -24.80 1.75
N GLN A 69 -15.90 -23.53 1.91
CA GLN A 69 -16.47 -22.99 3.13
C GLN A 69 -17.89 -23.54 3.34
N LYS A 70 -18.75 -23.55 2.30
CA LYS A 70 -20.10 -24.13 2.36
C LYS A 70 -20.06 -25.63 2.69
N ASN A 71 -19.14 -26.37 2.10
CA ASN A 71 -18.97 -27.81 2.35
C ASN A 71 -18.48 -28.11 3.80
N LYS A 72 -17.72 -27.17 4.43
CA LYS A 72 -17.32 -27.32 5.84
C LYS A 72 -18.45 -27.05 6.84
N THR A 73 -19.41 -26.22 6.48
CA THR A 73 -20.58 -25.94 7.32
C THR A 73 -21.68 -26.99 7.20
N GLY A 74 -21.65 -27.84 6.16
CA GLY A 74 -22.66 -28.86 5.90
C GLY A 74 -22.40 -30.24 6.53
N VAL A 75 -21.28 -30.45 7.16
CA VAL A 75 -20.98 -31.71 7.85
C VAL A 75 -20.67 -31.40 9.30
N GLY A 76 -21.67 -31.53 10.15
CA GLY A 76 -21.55 -31.54 11.62
C GLY A 76 -20.73 -32.75 12.11
N GLY A 77 -19.48 -32.81 11.74
CA GLY A 77 -18.51 -33.75 12.28
C GLY A 77 -17.45 -32.93 13.03
N GLU A 78 -17.35 -33.13 14.34
CA GLU A 78 -16.18 -32.71 15.09
C GLU A 78 -14.97 -33.38 14.46
N ARG A 79 -14.29 -32.70 13.54
CA ARG A 79 -12.92 -33.06 13.20
C ARG A 79 -12.08 -32.70 14.41
N GLN A 80 -11.79 -33.68 15.21
CA GLN A 80 -10.58 -33.68 16.05
C GLN A 80 -9.41 -33.58 15.05
N THR A 81 -8.89 -32.38 14.87
CA THR A 81 -7.62 -32.19 14.15
C THR A 81 -6.51 -32.56 15.12
N GLU A 82 -6.24 -33.84 15.23
CA GLU A 82 -4.94 -34.34 15.66
C GLU A 82 -3.91 -33.91 14.62
N GLY A 83 -3.36 -32.76 14.80
CA GLY A 83 -2.45 -32.10 13.88
C GLY A 83 -2.30 -30.65 14.22
N SER A 84 -2.47 -30.30 15.48
CA SER A 84 -2.26 -28.96 15.97
C SER A 84 -0.80 -28.60 15.82
N LEU A 85 -0.54 -27.48 15.12
CA LEU A 85 0.74 -26.80 15.14
C LEU A 85 1.16 -26.63 16.61
N LYS A 86 2.21 -27.35 17.01
CA LYS A 86 2.82 -27.16 18.31
C LYS A 86 3.53 -25.82 18.32
N ARG A 87 3.34 -25.05 19.39
CA ARG A 87 4.17 -23.88 19.65
C ARG A 87 5.61 -24.32 19.91
N ILE A 88 6.56 -23.40 19.77
CA ILE A 88 7.98 -23.63 20.05
C ILE A 88 8.20 -24.14 21.50
N ASP A 89 7.28 -23.80 22.42
CA ASP A 89 7.27 -24.24 23.81
C ASP A 89 6.65 -25.64 24.02
N GLY A 90 6.31 -26.36 22.95
CA GLY A 90 5.71 -27.70 22.99
C GLY A 90 4.22 -27.73 23.31
N THR A 91 3.60 -26.60 23.62
CA THR A 91 2.18 -26.53 23.90
C THR A 91 1.34 -26.50 22.61
N ASN A 92 0.12 -27.07 22.67
CA ASN A 92 -0.80 -27.02 21.54
C ASN A 92 -1.26 -25.59 21.31
N ALA A 93 -1.09 -25.07 20.10
CA ALA A 93 -1.73 -23.83 19.71
C ALA A 93 -3.24 -24.08 19.64
N PHE A 94 -3.97 -23.67 20.66
CA PHE A 94 -5.42 -23.62 20.58
C PHE A 94 -5.80 -22.67 19.45
N LEU A 95 -6.19 -23.22 18.33
CA LEU A 95 -6.97 -22.46 17.36
C LEU A 95 -8.25 -22.05 18.08
N ARG A 96 -8.40 -20.76 18.40
CA ARG A 96 -9.70 -20.23 18.83
C ARG A 96 -10.72 -20.78 17.85
N LYS A 97 -11.76 -21.42 18.36
CA LYS A 97 -13.01 -21.68 17.63
C LYS A 97 -13.64 -20.33 17.32
N GLU A 98 -13.05 -19.56 16.42
CA GLU A 98 -13.76 -18.47 15.80
C GLU A 98 -14.89 -19.13 15.01
N LYS A 99 -16.13 -18.82 15.34
CA LYS A 99 -17.29 -19.11 14.48
C LYS A 99 -16.83 -18.74 13.08
N ALA A 100 -16.78 -19.74 12.18
CA ALA A 100 -16.35 -19.52 10.82
C ALA A 100 -17.21 -18.37 10.27
N ARG A 101 -16.61 -17.19 10.16
CA ARG A 101 -17.32 -16.03 9.61
C ARG A 101 -17.74 -16.43 8.20
N GLN A 102 -19.03 -16.45 7.95
CA GLN A 102 -19.62 -16.67 6.61
C GLN A 102 -19.35 -15.47 5.70
N ASP A 103 -18.19 -14.89 5.86
CA ASP A 103 -17.77 -13.69 5.18
C ASP A 103 -17.34 -14.06 3.75
N GLU A 104 -17.94 -13.47 2.75
CA GLU A 104 -17.60 -13.68 1.34
C GLU A 104 -16.24 -13.06 0.99
N THR A 105 -15.72 -12.23 1.87
CA THR A 105 -14.44 -11.55 1.71
C THR A 105 -13.35 -12.17 2.59
N ARG A 106 -12.09 -11.95 2.22
CA ARG A 106 -10.89 -12.26 3.01
C ARG A 106 -9.95 -11.06 3.01
N VAL A 107 -9.07 -10.99 3.99
CA VAL A 107 -7.97 -10.03 3.96
C VAL A 107 -7.14 -10.25 2.68
N LYS A 108 -6.77 -9.18 2.01
CA LYS A 108 -5.88 -9.20 0.84
C LYS A 108 -4.52 -9.76 1.26
N SER A 109 -3.86 -10.53 0.39
CA SER A 109 -2.50 -11.00 0.67
C SER A 109 -1.50 -9.84 0.63
N ASN A 110 -0.30 -10.05 1.13
CA ASN A 110 0.81 -9.10 1.03
C ASN A 110 1.51 -9.12 -0.33
N VAL A 111 1.04 -9.91 -1.29
CA VAL A 111 1.45 -9.85 -2.69
C VAL A 111 0.35 -9.11 -3.45
N TRP A 112 0.68 -7.92 -3.95
CA TRP A 112 -0.23 -7.05 -4.67
C TRP A 112 0.11 -7.03 -6.15
N GLU A 113 -0.74 -7.65 -6.94
CA GLU A 113 -0.64 -7.65 -8.39
C GLU A 113 -1.39 -6.43 -8.94
N LEU A 114 -0.66 -5.53 -9.57
CA LEU A 114 -1.22 -4.33 -10.18
C LEU A 114 -0.64 -4.15 -11.58
N PRO A 115 -1.50 -3.91 -12.58
CA PRO A 115 -1.05 -3.72 -13.94
C PRO A 115 -0.26 -2.40 -14.08
N ARG A 116 0.78 -2.46 -14.92
CA ARG A 116 1.54 -1.29 -15.36
C ARG A 116 1.10 -0.85 -16.76
N GLY A 117 1.52 0.35 -17.11
CA GLY A 117 1.41 0.86 -18.47
C GLY A 117 0.51 2.07 -18.60
N ASN A 118 0.47 2.59 -19.81
CA ASN A 118 0.00 3.94 -20.16
C ASN A 118 -1.47 4.23 -19.86
N GLN A 119 -2.29 3.23 -19.52
CA GLN A 119 -3.69 3.43 -19.15
C GLN A 119 -4.06 2.84 -17.79
N ASN A 120 -3.11 2.10 -17.16
CA ASN A 120 -3.34 1.39 -15.93
C ASN A 120 -2.71 2.09 -14.71
N SER A 121 -1.66 2.88 -14.92
CA SER A 121 -1.00 3.59 -13.81
C SER A 121 -1.79 4.82 -13.37
N THR A 122 -2.29 5.60 -14.32
CA THR A 122 -3.12 6.79 -14.10
C THR A 122 -3.89 7.16 -15.38
N LYS A 123 -4.97 7.90 -15.23
CA LYS A 123 -5.70 8.52 -16.35
C LYS A 123 -5.17 9.90 -16.71
N ASP A 124 -4.32 10.49 -15.88
CA ASP A 124 -3.79 11.84 -16.07
C ASP A 124 -2.65 11.81 -17.09
N LYS A 125 -2.90 12.30 -18.27
CA LYS A 125 -1.90 12.32 -19.36
C LYS A 125 -0.64 13.08 -18.99
N ILE A 126 -0.74 14.17 -18.23
CA ILE A 126 0.41 14.97 -17.80
C ILE A 126 1.38 14.20 -16.91
N ALA A 127 0.90 13.21 -16.13
CA ALA A 127 1.75 12.39 -15.28
C ALA A 127 2.82 11.61 -16.07
N PHE A 128 2.54 11.29 -17.34
CA PHE A 128 3.46 10.55 -18.21
C PHE A 128 4.67 11.37 -18.68
N GLN A 129 4.71 12.66 -18.39
CA GLN A 129 5.93 13.47 -18.56
C GLN A 129 6.99 13.10 -17.52
N HIS A 130 6.61 12.45 -16.42
CA HIS A 130 7.54 11.83 -15.49
C HIS A 130 7.87 10.41 -15.92
N PRO A 131 9.15 10.02 -16.05
CA PRO A 131 9.57 8.75 -16.67
C PRO A 131 9.25 7.51 -15.83
N ALA A 132 9.04 7.67 -14.52
CA ALA A 132 8.91 6.56 -13.57
C ALA A 132 7.68 6.74 -12.67
N ILE A 133 6.48 6.66 -13.24
CA ILE A 133 5.24 6.67 -12.47
C ILE A 133 4.87 5.25 -12.00
N PHE A 134 4.34 5.15 -10.80
CA PHE A 134 3.74 3.92 -10.29
C PHE A 134 2.20 4.02 -10.29
N PRO A 135 1.48 2.87 -10.21
CA PRO A 135 0.02 2.89 -10.26
C PRO A 135 -0.60 3.67 -9.10
N GLU A 136 -1.60 4.50 -9.40
CA GLU A 136 -2.39 5.22 -8.39
C GLU A 136 -3.02 4.27 -7.37
N GLN A 137 -3.44 3.08 -7.81
CA GLN A 137 -3.98 2.05 -6.93
C GLN A 137 -2.98 1.60 -5.86
N LEU A 138 -1.67 1.58 -6.18
CA LEU A 138 -0.64 1.21 -5.21
C LEU A 138 -0.56 2.24 -4.07
N ALA A 139 -0.48 3.53 -4.41
CA ALA A 139 -0.50 4.60 -3.42
C ALA A 139 -1.81 4.61 -2.62
N ASN A 140 -2.94 4.50 -3.31
CA ASN A 140 -4.26 4.44 -2.70
C ASN A 140 -4.35 3.35 -1.63
N ASP A 141 -3.98 2.13 -1.98
CA ASP A 141 -4.10 0.97 -1.11
C ASP A 141 -3.18 1.10 0.12
N HIS A 142 -1.97 1.65 -0.04
CA HIS A 142 -1.08 1.94 1.09
C HIS A 142 -1.62 3.04 1.99
N ILE A 143 -2.11 4.15 1.42
CA ILE A 143 -2.67 5.27 2.19
C ILE A 143 -3.86 4.81 3.03
N ILE A 144 -4.79 4.07 2.44
CA ILE A 144 -5.96 3.55 3.17
C ILE A 144 -5.53 2.57 4.26
N SER A 145 -4.58 1.68 3.96
CA SER A 145 -4.15 0.63 4.89
C SER A 145 -3.48 1.19 6.14
N TRP A 146 -2.70 2.26 6.02
CA TRP A 146 -1.79 2.71 7.07
C TRP A 146 -2.11 4.11 7.63
N SER A 147 -3.23 4.71 7.21
CA SER A 147 -3.69 6.01 7.72
C SER A 147 -5.19 6.08 7.88
N ASN A 148 -5.65 7.02 8.71
CA ASN A 148 -7.05 7.40 8.85
C ASN A 148 -7.32 8.71 8.09
N GLU A 149 -8.60 9.06 7.91
CA GLU A 149 -8.98 10.38 7.38
C GLU A 149 -8.38 11.50 8.25
N ASN A 150 -7.99 12.57 7.59
CA ASN A 150 -7.30 13.72 8.16
C ASN A 150 -5.85 13.49 8.65
N ASP A 151 -5.32 12.26 8.58
CA ASP A 151 -3.90 12.01 8.83
C ASP A 151 -3.03 12.69 7.77
N LEU A 152 -1.79 13.00 8.14
CA LEU A 152 -0.81 13.61 7.25
C LEU A 152 0.00 12.51 6.55
N ILE A 153 0.01 12.55 5.23
CA ILE A 153 0.83 11.70 4.36
C ILE A 153 2.05 12.51 3.89
N TYR A 154 3.23 11.97 4.09
CA TYR A 154 4.47 12.58 3.63
C TYR A 154 5.16 11.73 2.57
N ASP A 155 5.52 12.35 1.44
CA ASP A 155 6.30 11.74 0.38
C ASP A 155 7.56 12.57 0.13
N CYS A 156 8.72 12.02 0.45
CA CYS A 156 9.99 12.70 0.29
C CYS A 156 10.54 12.70 -1.14
N PHE A 157 9.90 11.98 -2.05
CA PHE A 157 10.24 11.89 -3.49
C PHE A 157 8.97 11.96 -4.32
N MET A 158 8.29 13.10 -4.28
CA MET A 158 6.92 13.28 -4.79
C MET A 158 6.75 12.93 -6.27
N GLY A 159 7.79 13.13 -7.10
CA GLY A 159 7.77 12.83 -8.53
C GLY A 159 6.62 13.52 -9.26
N SER A 160 5.72 12.74 -9.85
CA SER A 160 4.53 13.28 -10.52
C SER A 160 3.34 13.55 -9.58
N GLY A 161 3.49 13.41 -8.25
CA GLY A 161 2.44 13.71 -7.27
C GLY A 161 1.37 12.64 -7.08
N THR A 162 1.64 11.40 -7.41
CA THR A 162 0.67 10.31 -7.25
C THR A 162 0.23 10.13 -5.80
N THR A 163 1.18 10.18 -4.86
CA THR A 163 0.89 10.10 -3.42
C THR A 163 -0.01 11.25 -2.96
N ALA A 164 0.30 12.49 -3.35
CA ALA A 164 -0.49 13.67 -2.99
C ALA A 164 -1.91 13.58 -3.52
N LYS A 165 -2.07 13.20 -4.80
CA LYS A 165 -3.37 13.00 -5.42
C LYS A 165 -4.20 11.96 -4.66
N MET A 166 -3.62 10.79 -4.36
CA MET A 166 -4.34 9.73 -3.67
C MET A 166 -4.64 10.08 -2.22
N ALA A 167 -3.75 10.79 -1.53
CA ALA A 167 -4.01 11.29 -0.18
C ALA A 167 -5.24 12.22 -0.17
N MET A 168 -5.28 13.19 -1.07
CA MET A 168 -6.39 14.14 -1.19
C MET A 168 -7.71 13.44 -1.52
N LEU A 169 -7.72 12.52 -2.49
CA LEU A 169 -8.93 11.78 -2.88
C LEU A 169 -9.47 10.89 -1.75
N ASN A 170 -8.65 10.54 -0.79
CA ASN A 170 -9.02 9.76 0.38
C ASN A 170 -9.21 10.61 1.65
N ASN A 171 -9.36 11.91 1.56
CA ASN A 171 -9.53 12.84 2.70
C ASN A 171 -8.33 12.81 3.67
N ARG A 172 -7.11 12.65 3.17
CA ARG A 172 -5.87 12.80 3.94
C ARG A 172 -5.18 14.09 3.56
N LYS A 173 -4.48 14.68 4.54
CA LYS A 173 -3.56 15.78 4.27
C LYS A 173 -2.29 15.22 3.65
N TYR A 174 -1.59 16.03 2.87
CA TYR A 174 -0.31 15.61 2.30
C TYR A 174 0.73 16.72 2.41
N ILE A 175 1.98 16.31 2.43
CA ILE A 175 3.15 17.15 2.27
C ILE A 175 4.19 16.34 1.48
N GLY A 176 4.99 17.00 0.66
CA GLY A 176 5.99 16.31 -0.13
C GLY A 176 7.15 17.18 -0.51
N SER A 177 8.23 16.53 -0.92
CA SER A 177 9.44 17.18 -1.43
C SER A 177 9.69 16.68 -2.85
N GLU A 178 10.00 17.62 -3.75
CA GLU A 178 10.43 17.34 -5.11
C GLU A 178 11.51 18.34 -5.50
N ILE A 179 12.61 17.85 -6.08
CA ILE A 179 13.76 18.69 -6.45
C ILE A 179 13.59 19.33 -7.85
N SER A 180 12.80 18.70 -8.71
CA SER A 180 12.58 19.19 -10.07
C SER A 180 11.42 20.18 -10.10
N GLU A 181 11.69 21.42 -10.48
CA GLU A 181 10.65 22.43 -10.70
C GLU A 181 9.63 22.01 -11.77
N GLU A 182 10.07 21.27 -12.78
CA GLU A 182 9.21 20.73 -13.81
C GLU A 182 8.18 19.76 -13.22
N TYR A 183 8.64 18.85 -12.35
CA TYR A 183 7.75 17.90 -11.69
C TYR A 183 6.85 18.59 -10.65
N CYS A 184 7.32 19.63 -9.97
CA CYS A 184 6.47 20.46 -9.12
C CYS A 184 5.26 21.03 -9.89
N LYS A 185 5.46 21.53 -11.11
CA LYS A 185 4.37 22.02 -11.97
C LYS A 185 3.38 20.91 -12.37
N ILE A 186 3.89 19.70 -12.59
CA ILE A 186 3.03 18.53 -12.85
C ILE A 186 2.18 18.21 -11.62
N ILE A 187 2.78 18.21 -10.43
CA ILE A 187 2.08 17.99 -9.15
C ILE A 187 0.96 19.01 -8.98
N GLU A 188 1.28 20.30 -9.10
CA GLU A 188 0.31 21.39 -8.95
C GLU A 188 -0.87 21.24 -9.90
N THR A 189 -0.59 20.93 -11.18
CA THR A 189 -1.63 20.72 -12.19
C THR A 189 -2.53 19.55 -11.83
N ARG A 190 -1.96 18.41 -11.46
CA ARG A 190 -2.73 17.21 -11.08
C ARG A 190 -3.60 17.44 -9.86
N ILE A 191 -3.05 18.09 -8.84
CA ILE A 191 -3.78 18.42 -7.61
C ILE A 191 -4.91 19.40 -7.90
N LYS A 192 -4.66 20.43 -8.70
CA LYS A 192 -5.66 21.43 -9.11
C LYS A 192 -6.82 20.79 -9.89
N GLU A 193 -6.52 19.90 -10.81
CA GLU A 193 -7.53 19.17 -11.58
C GLU A 193 -8.39 18.25 -10.72
N CYS A 194 -7.79 17.64 -9.68
CA CYS A 194 -8.52 16.75 -8.78
C CYS A 194 -9.32 17.48 -7.70
N GLY A 195 -8.87 18.66 -7.28
CA GLY A 195 -9.34 19.29 -6.04
C GLY A 195 -10.05 20.63 -6.20
N GLY A 196 -10.44 21.04 -7.39
CA GLY A 196 -11.04 22.33 -7.78
C GLY A 196 -11.68 23.27 -6.74
N LEU A 197 -11.94 22.82 -5.52
CA LEU A 197 -12.55 23.56 -4.42
C LEU A 197 -11.68 23.70 -3.15
N PHE A 198 -10.62 22.89 -2.99
CA PHE A 198 -9.83 22.89 -1.75
C PHE A 198 -8.49 23.62 -1.83
N PHE A 199 -8.05 24.01 -3.03
CA PHE A 199 -6.72 24.60 -3.23
C PHE A 199 -6.59 26.05 -2.75
N ASN A 200 -7.67 26.77 -2.56
CA ASN A 200 -7.63 28.21 -2.21
C ASN A 200 -7.31 28.51 -0.74
N SER A 201 -7.28 27.52 0.15
CA SER A 201 -7.03 27.76 1.58
C SER A 201 -5.58 27.64 2.02
N PHE A 202 -4.71 26.98 1.25
CA PHE A 202 -3.33 26.74 1.65
C PHE A 202 -2.29 27.74 1.12
N GLN A 203 -2.56 28.40 0.01
CA GLN A 203 -1.62 29.40 -0.54
C GLN A 203 -1.60 30.73 0.24
N THR A 204 -2.63 31.03 1.01
CA THR A 204 -2.73 32.29 1.76
C THR A 204 -1.86 32.32 3.02
N GLU A 205 -1.46 31.19 3.58
CA GLU A 205 -0.62 31.17 4.79
C GLU A 205 0.87 31.27 4.48
N LEU A 206 1.34 30.72 3.38
CA LEU A 206 2.78 30.77 3.02
C LEU A 206 3.24 32.12 2.43
N SER A 207 2.34 32.91 1.89
CA SER A 207 2.66 34.26 1.39
C SER A 207 2.73 35.33 2.47
N ASN A 208 2.18 35.08 3.66
CA ASN A 208 2.20 36.04 4.77
C ASN A 208 3.41 35.88 5.71
N GLU A 209 4.14 34.76 5.67
CA GLU A 209 5.36 34.58 6.49
C GLU A 209 6.66 34.99 5.78
N ALA A 210 6.62 35.22 4.47
CA ALA A 210 7.78 35.66 3.68
C ALA A 210 7.93 37.19 3.58
N GLY A 211 7.11 37.94 4.29
CA GLY A 211 7.00 39.41 4.21
C GLY A 211 7.34 40.17 5.49
N THR A 212 8.10 39.57 6.46
CA THR A 212 8.61 40.33 7.62
C THR A 212 10.11 40.10 7.81
#